data_d8d790197efaa41e08aed96d4c6de321
#
_entry.id   d8d790197efaa41e08aed96d4c6de321
#
_cell.length_a   1.000
_cell.length_b   1.000
_cell.length_c   1.000
_cell.angle_alpha   90.00
_cell.angle_beta   90.00
_cell.angle_gamma   90.00
#
_symmetry.space_group_name_H-M   'P 1'
#
loop_
_entity.id
_entity.type
_entity.pdbx_description
1 polymer ?
#
loop_
_entity_poly.entity_id
_entity_poly.type
_entity_poly.pdbx_seq_one_letter_code
_entity_poly.pdbx_strand_id
1 'polypeptide(L)'
;MSPIPRNITIPGTLRLFFHDCYVQGCDGSVLILPTDDNNSERNASINLSLAGDAFDIVDKAKAALEKECPGVVSCPDILAILARDVVHWWEGPHWEVEKGRRDGLISNATEAQLLMPKSDENITTLIRGFESIGLSTADLVTLSGAHTIGFTHCIEFASRIFHNDTTLNSTIREKVILSCPFPKIDRNVAEALDQTSEFVFDNKFYKSLRQRKGLLLTDHVLAFG
;
A
#
# COMPACT_ATOMS: atom_id res chain seq x y z
N MET A 1 22.65 8.00 13.89
CA MET A 1 21.62 7.52 12.94
C MET A 1 20.70 6.62 13.74
N SER A 2 19.47 7.07 14.05
CA SER A 2 18.47 6.20 14.65
C SER A 2 18.21 5.03 13.69
N PRO A 3 18.16 3.80 14.17
CA PRO A 3 17.76 2.68 13.32
C PRO A 3 16.34 2.98 12.84
N ILE A 4 16.17 3.08 11.52
CA ILE A 4 14.85 3.14 10.88
C ILE A 4 14.08 1.95 11.44
N PRO A 5 12.87 2.14 11.99
CA PRO A 5 12.05 1.02 12.41
C PRO A 5 11.84 0.13 11.19
N ARG A 6 12.54 -0.98 11.08
CA ARG A 6 12.48 -1.94 9.96
C ARG A 6 11.05 -2.34 9.65
N ASN A 7 10.17 -2.17 10.61
CA ASN A 7 8.77 -2.58 10.61
C ASN A 7 7.84 -1.74 9.70
N ILE A 8 8.21 -0.49 9.36
CA ILE A 8 7.37 0.39 8.52
C ILE A 8 7.92 0.48 7.09
N THR A 9 9.23 0.47 6.93
CA THR A 9 9.89 0.57 5.63
C THR A 9 9.49 -0.55 4.68
N ILE A 10 9.41 -1.79 5.18
CA ILE A 10 9.10 -2.98 4.38
C ILE A 10 7.69 -2.89 3.77
N PRO A 11 6.60 -2.79 4.55
CA PRO A 11 5.26 -2.63 3.98
C PRO A 11 5.10 -1.31 3.23
N GLY A 12 5.80 -0.25 3.66
CA GLY A 12 5.83 1.04 2.96
C GLY A 12 6.39 0.94 1.54
N THR A 13 7.45 0.16 1.35
CA THR A 13 8.05 -0.08 0.02
C THR A 13 7.10 -0.87 -0.88
N LEU A 14 6.44 -1.90 -0.35
CA LEU A 14 5.45 -2.66 -1.11
C LEU A 14 4.26 -1.79 -1.52
N ARG A 15 3.77 -0.95 -0.60
CA ARG A 15 2.69 -0.01 -0.88
C ARG A 15 3.12 1.05 -1.91
N LEU A 16 4.35 1.58 -1.82
CA LEU A 16 4.87 2.54 -2.79
C LEU A 16 4.88 1.96 -4.20
N PHE A 17 5.31 0.71 -4.37
CA PHE A 17 5.26 0.01 -5.66
C PHE A 17 3.83 -0.15 -6.19
N PHE A 18 2.87 -0.50 -5.34
CA PHE A 18 1.46 -0.59 -5.74
C PHE A 18 0.93 0.78 -6.20
N HIS A 19 1.22 1.85 -5.47
CA HIS A 19 0.79 3.21 -5.82
C HIS A 19 1.37 3.69 -7.15
N ASP A 20 2.63 3.35 -7.44
CA ASP A 20 3.25 3.59 -8.75
C ASP A 20 2.48 2.86 -9.86
N CYS A 21 2.37 1.55 -9.73
CA CYS A 21 1.84 0.70 -10.80
C CYS A 21 0.36 0.92 -11.08
N TYR A 22 -0.43 1.33 -10.09
CA TYR A 22 -1.88 1.51 -10.24
C TYR A 22 -2.23 2.78 -11.03
N VAL A 23 -1.34 3.78 -11.03
CA VAL A 23 -1.52 5.05 -11.73
C VAL A 23 -0.70 5.03 -13.03
N GLN A 24 -1.36 4.76 -14.15
CA GLN A 24 -0.75 4.72 -15.50
C GLN A 24 0.34 3.64 -15.73
N GLY A 25 0.49 2.68 -14.82
CA GLY A 25 1.46 1.58 -14.94
C GLY A 25 2.74 1.82 -14.13
N CYS A 26 3.58 0.79 -14.03
CA CYS A 26 4.81 0.83 -13.23
C CYS A 26 5.91 1.62 -13.97
N ASP A 27 5.90 2.92 -13.86
CA ASP A 27 6.83 3.82 -14.56
C ASP A 27 7.68 4.73 -13.65
N GLY A 28 7.51 4.60 -12.31
CA GLY A 28 8.23 5.40 -11.33
C GLY A 28 7.73 6.83 -11.20
N SER A 29 6.57 7.18 -11.78
CA SER A 29 6.02 8.54 -11.77
C SER A 29 5.70 9.05 -10.36
N VAL A 30 5.36 8.16 -9.42
CA VAL A 30 5.18 8.50 -8.00
C VAL A 30 6.44 9.04 -7.34
N LEU A 31 7.63 8.77 -7.89
CA LEU A 31 8.91 9.24 -7.37
C LEU A 31 9.23 10.68 -7.76
N ILE A 32 8.55 11.21 -8.78
CA ILE A 32 8.78 12.58 -9.28
C ILE A 32 8.42 13.59 -8.22
N LEU A 33 9.37 14.46 -7.88
CA LEU A 33 9.16 15.53 -6.90
C LEU A 33 8.24 16.61 -7.48
N PRO A 34 7.35 17.18 -6.65
CA PRO A 34 6.56 18.34 -7.07
C PRO A 34 7.46 19.54 -7.30
N THR A 35 7.07 20.40 -8.25
CA THR A 35 7.68 21.70 -8.51
C THR A 35 6.57 22.76 -8.62
N ASP A 36 6.94 24.03 -8.77
CA ASP A 36 5.94 25.11 -8.93
C ASP A 36 5.04 24.89 -10.17
N ASP A 37 5.59 24.23 -11.22
CA ASP A 37 4.89 23.97 -12.47
C ASP A 37 4.29 22.56 -12.57
N ASN A 38 4.62 21.65 -11.61
CA ASN A 38 4.19 20.27 -11.62
C ASN A 38 3.65 19.82 -10.26
N ASN A 39 2.34 19.67 -10.17
CA ASN A 39 1.67 19.04 -9.02
C ASN A 39 1.73 17.51 -9.17
N SER A 40 2.86 16.92 -8.76
CA SER A 40 3.14 15.50 -8.93
C SER A 40 2.24 14.62 -8.04
N GLU A 41 2.20 13.33 -8.34
CA GLU A 41 1.46 12.32 -7.57
C GLU A 41 1.78 12.33 -6.07
N ARG A 42 2.98 12.73 -5.66
CA ARG A 42 3.36 12.86 -4.24
C ARG A 42 2.43 13.79 -3.45
N ASN A 43 1.83 14.78 -4.10
CA ASN A 43 0.88 15.72 -3.49
C ASN A 43 -0.56 15.22 -3.45
N ALA A 44 -0.88 14.10 -4.09
CA ALA A 44 -2.20 13.50 -3.97
C ALA A 44 -2.48 13.13 -2.51
N SER A 45 -3.68 13.45 -1.99
CA SER A 45 -4.00 13.21 -0.57
C SER A 45 -3.87 11.74 -0.19
N ILE A 46 -4.13 10.82 -1.12
CA ILE A 46 -3.98 9.38 -0.92
C ILE A 46 -2.50 8.96 -0.80
N ASN A 47 -1.58 9.75 -1.34
CA ASN A 47 -0.13 9.49 -1.31
C ASN A 47 0.58 10.16 -0.14
N LEU A 48 -0.04 11.12 0.55
CA LEU A 48 0.58 11.82 1.69
C LEU A 48 0.93 10.89 2.87
N SER A 49 0.31 9.72 2.94
CA SER A 49 0.60 8.69 3.94
C SER A 49 1.60 7.62 3.48
N LEU A 50 2.21 7.77 2.30
CA LEU A 50 3.31 6.91 1.87
C LEU A 50 4.53 7.14 2.76
N ALA A 51 5.17 6.06 3.21
CA ALA A 51 6.29 6.12 4.13
C ALA A 51 7.51 6.79 3.47
N GLY A 52 8.02 7.87 4.07
CA GLY A 52 9.17 8.61 3.54
C GLY A 52 10.43 7.77 3.41
N ASP A 53 10.66 6.86 4.32
CA ASP A 53 11.80 5.93 4.28
C ASP A 53 11.72 4.90 3.13
N ALA A 54 10.52 4.62 2.59
CA ALA A 54 10.37 3.82 1.37
C ALA A 54 10.92 4.57 0.14
N PHE A 55 10.72 5.87 0.05
CA PHE A 55 11.36 6.71 -0.98
C PHE A 55 12.89 6.75 -0.80
N ASP A 56 13.34 6.92 0.44
CA ASP A 56 14.78 6.95 0.76
C ASP A 56 15.53 5.68 0.33
N ILE A 57 14.89 4.51 0.43
CA ILE A 57 15.48 3.24 -0.03
C ILE A 57 15.65 3.25 -1.55
N VAL A 58 14.64 3.71 -2.29
CA VAL A 58 14.71 3.81 -3.75
C VAL A 58 15.84 4.76 -4.15
N ASP A 59 15.93 5.94 -3.53
CA ASP A 59 16.96 6.94 -3.80
C ASP A 59 18.38 6.38 -3.53
N LYS A 60 18.56 5.67 -2.42
CA LYS A 60 19.84 5.03 -2.08
C LYS A 60 20.21 3.92 -3.07
N ALA A 61 19.25 3.10 -3.46
CA ALA A 61 19.47 2.04 -4.45
C ALA A 61 19.83 2.64 -5.81
N LYS A 62 19.08 3.66 -6.26
CA LYS A 62 19.36 4.38 -7.51
C LYS A 62 20.75 5.00 -7.48
N ALA A 63 21.11 5.72 -6.43
CA ALA A 63 22.42 6.34 -6.29
C ALA A 63 23.58 5.32 -6.29
N ALA A 64 23.38 4.14 -5.72
CA ALA A 64 24.39 3.07 -5.76
C ALA A 64 24.56 2.49 -7.17
N LEU A 65 23.43 2.22 -7.85
CA LEU A 65 23.44 1.69 -9.22
C LEU A 65 24.06 2.67 -10.23
N GLU A 66 23.77 3.96 -10.08
CA GLU A 66 24.34 5.01 -10.97
C GLU A 66 25.87 5.13 -10.85
N LYS A 67 26.48 4.70 -9.74
CA LYS A 67 27.95 4.64 -9.61
C LYS A 67 28.55 3.48 -10.38
N GLU A 68 27.87 2.34 -10.43
CA GLU A 68 28.37 1.11 -11.05
C GLU A 68 27.97 1.00 -12.53
N CYS A 69 26.76 1.43 -12.88
CA CYS A 69 26.20 1.35 -14.24
C CYS A 69 25.30 2.56 -14.54
N PRO A 70 25.89 3.73 -14.84
CA PRO A 70 25.13 4.96 -15.06
C PRO A 70 24.10 4.86 -16.19
N GLY A 71 22.83 5.25 -15.90
CA GLY A 71 21.76 5.31 -16.89
C GLY A 71 21.23 3.95 -17.38
N VAL A 72 21.57 2.85 -16.69
CA VAL A 72 21.19 1.49 -17.13
C VAL A 72 19.91 1.00 -16.44
N VAL A 73 19.75 1.26 -15.14
CA VAL A 73 18.63 0.74 -14.36
C VAL A 73 17.62 1.85 -14.09
N SER A 74 16.37 1.65 -14.53
CA SER A 74 15.27 2.58 -14.32
C SER A 74 14.76 2.56 -12.88
N CYS A 75 14.10 3.63 -12.43
CA CYS A 75 13.48 3.70 -11.12
C CYS A 75 12.34 2.67 -10.91
N PRO A 76 11.43 2.42 -11.89
CA PRO A 76 10.41 1.40 -11.74
C PRO A 76 10.97 -0.02 -11.67
N ASP A 77 12.09 -0.32 -12.33
CA ASP A 77 12.75 -1.62 -12.15
C ASP A 77 13.34 -1.77 -10.74
N ILE A 78 13.88 -0.68 -10.17
CA ILE A 78 14.33 -0.66 -8.77
C ILE A 78 13.14 -0.90 -7.82
N LEU A 79 12.01 -0.21 -8.02
CA LEU A 79 10.79 -0.41 -7.22
C LEU A 79 10.30 -1.86 -7.28
N ALA A 80 10.25 -2.46 -8.46
CA ALA A 80 9.79 -3.84 -8.65
C ALA A 80 10.72 -4.85 -7.96
N ILE A 81 12.03 -4.64 -8.02
CA ILE A 81 13.02 -5.48 -7.33
C ILE A 81 12.87 -5.33 -5.81
N LEU A 82 12.78 -4.10 -5.32
CA LEU A 82 12.59 -3.83 -3.89
C LEU A 82 11.28 -4.44 -3.37
N ALA A 83 10.18 -4.34 -4.12
CA ALA A 83 8.90 -4.95 -3.74
C ALA A 83 9.02 -6.47 -3.57
N ARG A 84 9.73 -7.18 -4.48
CA ARG A 84 10.04 -8.59 -4.35
C ARG A 84 10.90 -8.87 -3.12
N ASP A 85 11.94 -8.08 -2.90
CA ASP A 85 12.91 -8.31 -1.82
C ASP A 85 12.27 -8.11 -0.45
N VAL A 86 11.44 -7.09 -0.26
CA VAL A 86 10.75 -6.85 1.03
C VAL A 86 9.75 -7.95 1.36
N VAL A 87 9.06 -8.50 0.37
CA VAL A 87 8.18 -9.66 0.55
C VAL A 87 8.97 -10.89 0.96
N HIS A 88 10.08 -11.15 0.28
CA HIS A 88 10.95 -12.29 0.58
C HIS A 88 11.59 -12.19 1.98
N TRP A 89 12.01 -11.00 2.39
CA TRP A 89 12.60 -10.78 3.72
C TRP A 89 11.62 -11.01 4.88
N TRP A 90 10.32 -10.92 4.60
CA TRP A 90 9.27 -11.22 5.58
C TRP A 90 8.60 -12.58 5.34
N GLU A 91 9.42 -13.55 4.92
CA GLU A 91 9.06 -14.96 4.75
C GLU A 91 8.07 -15.23 3.60
N GLY A 92 7.81 -14.24 2.76
CA GLY A 92 6.99 -14.38 1.57
C GLY A 92 7.72 -15.06 0.41
N PRO A 93 7.01 -15.33 -0.68
CA PRO A 93 7.61 -15.98 -1.84
C PRO A 93 8.67 -15.10 -2.52
N HIS A 94 9.64 -15.76 -3.16
CA HIS A 94 10.57 -15.14 -4.08
C HIS A 94 10.11 -15.41 -5.52
N TRP A 95 10.19 -14.40 -6.38
CA TRP A 95 9.90 -14.55 -7.82
C TRP A 95 10.91 -13.76 -8.66
N GLU A 96 11.05 -14.17 -9.92
CA GLU A 96 11.85 -13.41 -10.88
C GLU A 96 11.14 -12.13 -11.28
N VAL A 97 11.85 -11.01 -11.21
CA VAL A 97 11.35 -9.70 -11.60
C VAL A 97 11.70 -9.44 -13.07
N GLU A 98 10.69 -9.26 -13.90
CA GLU A 98 10.88 -8.76 -15.26
C GLU A 98 11.44 -7.34 -15.21
N LYS A 99 12.44 -7.07 -16.04
CA LYS A 99 13.16 -5.79 -16.12
C LYS A 99 12.97 -5.15 -17.49
N GLY A 100 13.19 -3.84 -17.57
CA GLY A 100 13.11 -3.09 -18.82
C GLY A 100 11.99 -2.06 -18.82
N ARG A 101 11.39 -1.76 -17.64
CA ARG A 101 10.48 -0.62 -17.48
C ARG A 101 11.24 0.67 -17.74
N ARG A 102 10.53 1.67 -18.23
CA ARG A 102 11.08 3.00 -18.50
C ARG A 102 10.58 3.97 -17.45
N ASP A 103 11.43 4.95 -17.11
CA ASP A 103 11.05 6.06 -16.25
C ASP A 103 9.97 6.90 -16.93
N GLY A 104 8.85 7.14 -16.21
CA GLY A 104 7.77 8.02 -16.61
C GLY A 104 8.21 9.50 -16.65
N LEU A 105 7.54 10.26 -17.48
CA LEU A 105 7.80 11.70 -17.64
C LEU A 105 6.68 12.57 -17.13
N ILE A 106 5.54 11.96 -16.75
CA ILE A 106 4.33 12.64 -16.30
C ILE A 106 3.99 12.13 -14.90
N SER A 107 3.69 13.04 -13.99
CA SER A 107 3.21 12.72 -12.65
C SER A 107 2.13 13.72 -12.27
N ASN A 108 0.93 13.24 -11.92
CA ASN A 108 -0.25 14.09 -11.74
C ASN A 108 -1.04 13.71 -10.49
N ALA A 109 -1.06 14.61 -9.49
CA ALA A 109 -1.77 14.40 -8.23
C ALA A 109 -3.28 14.20 -8.40
N THR A 110 -3.91 14.91 -9.34
CA THR A 110 -5.35 14.78 -9.59
C THR A 110 -5.69 13.39 -10.12
N GLU A 111 -4.88 12.89 -11.02
CA GLU A 111 -5.07 11.57 -11.62
C GLU A 111 -4.85 10.46 -10.58
N ALA A 112 -3.78 10.53 -9.80
CA ALA A 112 -3.55 9.61 -8.70
C ALA A 112 -4.72 9.61 -7.70
N GLN A 113 -5.25 10.78 -7.35
CA GLN A 113 -6.41 10.89 -6.44
C GLN A 113 -7.70 10.28 -7.01
N LEU A 114 -7.87 10.30 -8.33
CA LEU A 114 -9.06 9.77 -9.00
C LEU A 114 -8.99 8.25 -9.22
N LEU A 115 -7.82 7.75 -9.59
CA LEU A 115 -7.64 6.34 -9.99
C LEU A 115 -7.45 5.41 -8.79
N MET A 116 -6.70 5.84 -7.77
CA MET A 116 -6.37 4.98 -6.63
C MET A 116 -7.59 4.51 -5.86
N PRO A 117 -7.69 3.20 -5.53
CA PRO A 117 -8.78 2.67 -4.73
C PRO A 117 -8.79 3.27 -3.33
N LYS A 118 -9.99 3.52 -2.81
CA LYS A 118 -10.20 4.06 -1.46
C LYS A 118 -10.56 2.95 -0.48
N SER A 119 -10.27 3.17 0.79
CA SER A 119 -10.45 2.20 1.88
C SER A 119 -11.91 1.78 2.15
N ASP A 120 -12.88 2.55 1.64
CA ASP A 120 -14.32 2.38 1.86
C ASP A 120 -15.13 1.99 0.63
N GLU A 121 -14.47 1.59 -0.46
CA GLU A 121 -15.13 1.19 -1.69
C GLU A 121 -15.80 -0.19 -1.59
N ASN A 122 -16.89 -0.35 -2.37
CA ASN A 122 -17.56 -1.63 -2.50
C ASN A 122 -16.87 -2.54 -3.54
N ILE A 123 -17.20 -3.84 -3.53
CA ILE A 123 -16.53 -4.84 -4.38
C ILE A 123 -16.69 -4.55 -5.89
N THR A 124 -17.85 -4.03 -6.31
CA THR A 124 -18.09 -3.71 -7.73
C THR A 124 -17.19 -2.59 -8.21
N THR A 125 -16.97 -1.57 -7.38
CA THR A 125 -16.06 -0.44 -7.68
C THR A 125 -14.62 -0.94 -7.76
N LEU A 126 -14.18 -1.77 -6.80
CA LEU A 126 -12.85 -2.36 -6.80
C LEU A 126 -12.59 -3.20 -8.05
N ILE A 127 -13.51 -4.11 -8.40
CA ILE A 127 -13.38 -4.95 -9.60
C ILE A 127 -13.24 -4.08 -10.86
N ARG A 128 -14.12 -3.08 -11.03
CA ARG A 128 -14.06 -2.17 -12.19
C ARG A 128 -12.77 -1.36 -12.24
N GLY A 129 -12.28 -0.90 -11.08
CA GLY A 129 -11.01 -0.19 -10.99
C GLY A 129 -9.85 -1.05 -11.48
N PHE A 130 -9.74 -2.29 -11.01
CA PHE A 130 -8.70 -3.22 -11.44
C PHE A 130 -8.85 -3.60 -12.93
N GLU A 131 -10.07 -3.89 -13.39
CA GLU A 131 -10.32 -4.17 -14.81
C GLU A 131 -9.94 -3.00 -15.73
N SER A 132 -10.12 -1.76 -15.28
CA SER A 132 -9.77 -0.55 -16.06
C SER A 132 -8.27 -0.43 -16.35
N ILE A 133 -7.43 -1.04 -15.52
CA ILE A 133 -5.97 -1.10 -15.69
C ILE A 133 -5.49 -2.48 -16.18
N GLY A 134 -6.41 -3.33 -16.65
CA GLY A 134 -6.09 -4.64 -17.24
C GLY A 134 -5.85 -5.76 -16.22
N LEU A 135 -6.19 -5.56 -14.96
CA LEU A 135 -6.08 -6.58 -13.90
C LEU A 135 -7.42 -7.30 -13.68
N SER A 136 -7.34 -8.60 -13.43
CA SER A 136 -8.51 -9.43 -13.19
C SER A 136 -8.99 -9.37 -11.73
N THR A 137 -10.17 -9.92 -11.45
CA THR A 137 -10.64 -10.15 -10.08
C THR A 137 -9.69 -11.04 -9.27
N ALA A 138 -9.02 -12.01 -9.92
CA ALA A 138 -8.00 -12.83 -9.25
C ALA A 138 -6.78 -11.99 -8.84
N ASP A 139 -6.38 -11.03 -9.67
CA ASP A 139 -5.30 -10.08 -9.34
C ASP A 139 -5.70 -9.17 -8.19
N LEU A 140 -6.94 -8.65 -8.17
CA LEU A 140 -7.47 -7.88 -7.05
C LEU A 140 -7.31 -8.65 -5.74
N VAL A 141 -7.77 -9.91 -5.70
CA VAL A 141 -7.66 -10.74 -4.49
C VAL A 141 -6.19 -10.99 -4.12
N THR A 142 -5.35 -11.31 -5.10
CA THR A 142 -3.93 -11.62 -4.87
C THR A 142 -3.17 -10.39 -4.33
N LEU A 143 -3.36 -9.23 -4.94
CA LEU A 143 -2.68 -7.99 -4.53
C LEU A 143 -3.19 -7.48 -3.19
N SER A 144 -4.47 -7.66 -2.87
CA SER A 144 -5.00 -7.38 -1.52
C SER A 144 -4.34 -8.21 -0.43
N GLY A 145 -3.75 -9.36 -0.78
CA GLY A 145 -2.95 -10.17 0.13
C GLY A 145 -1.72 -9.45 0.72
N ALA A 146 -1.28 -8.34 0.12
CA ALA A 146 -0.26 -7.47 0.68
C ALA A 146 -0.66 -6.92 2.07
N HIS A 147 -1.95 -6.85 2.38
CA HIS A 147 -2.47 -6.46 3.69
C HIS A 147 -2.21 -7.50 4.81
N THR A 148 -1.54 -8.60 4.50
CA THR A 148 -0.97 -9.49 5.55
C THR A 148 0.13 -8.80 6.35
N ILE A 149 0.71 -7.71 5.82
CA ILE A 149 1.72 -6.89 6.48
C ILE A 149 1.34 -5.40 6.44
N GLY A 150 1.92 -4.63 7.33
CA GLY A 150 1.72 -3.18 7.37
C GLY A 150 0.57 -2.72 8.23
N PHE A 151 0.32 -1.41 8.16
CA PHE A 151 -0.55 -0.71 9.07
C PHE A 151 -1.49 0.23 8.33
N THR A 152 -2.68 0.43 8.90
CA THR A 152 -3.65 1.41 8.42
C THR A 152 -3.96 2.44 9.50
N HIS A 153 -4.06 3.71 9.11
CA HIS A 153 -4.40 4.77 10.06
C HIS A 153 -5.85 4.64 10.54
N CYS A 154 -6.08 5.00 11.81
CA CYS A 154 -7.41 4.94 12.44
C CYS A 154 -8.50 5.63 11.60
N ILE A 155 -8.16 6.69 10.88
CA ILE A 155 -9.11 7.45 10.06
C ILE A 155 -9.71 6.61 8.92
N GLU A 156 -8.97 5.64 8.38
CA GLU A 156 -9.37 4.84 7.23
C GLU A 156 -10.48 3.83 7.54
N PHE A 157 -10.65 3.47 8.82
CA PHE A 157 -11.69 2.56 9.27
C PHE A 157 -12.58 3.14 10.40
N ALA A 158 -12.45 4.43 10.67
CA ALA A 158 -13.19 5.13 11.71
C ALA A 158 -14.71 4.92 11.64
N SER A 159 -15.28 5.00 10.44
CA SER A 159 -16.71 4.79 10.22
C SER A 159 -17.17 3.41 10.69
N ARG A 160 -16.38 2.37 10.50
CA ARG A 160 -16.70 1.00 10.87
C ARG A 160 -16.72 0.79 12.38
N ILE A 161 -15.85 1.48 13.12
CA ILE A 161 -15.81 1.34 14.59
C ILE A 161 -16.84 2.24 15.29
N PHE A 162 -17.16 3.42 14.75
CA PHE A 162 -18.03 4.40 15.43
C PHE A 162 -19.50 4.34 15.01
N HIS A 163 -19.81 3.91 13.79
CA HIS A 163 -21.19 3.74 13.33
C HIS A 163 -21.77 2.34 13.59
N ASN A 164 -21.13 1.59 14.49
CA ASN A 164 -21.60 0.27 14.91
C ASN A 164 -21.75 -0.73 13.76
N ASP A 165 -20.74 -0.78 12.87
CA ASP A 165 -20.70 -1.75 11.80
C ASP A 165 -20.68 -3.18 12.36
N THR A 166 -21.82 -3.86 12.26
CA THR A 166 -22.01 -5.24 12.76
C THR A 166 -21.26 -6.28 11.91
N THR A 167 -20.71 -5.87 10.78
CA THR A 167 -19.90 -6.73 9.92
C THR A 167 -18.45 -6.83 10.38
N LEU A 168 -17.98 -5.93 11.26
CA LEU A 168 -16.68 -6.01 11.90
C LEU A 168 -16.76 -6.88 13.16
N ASN A 169 -15.82 -7.80 13.33
CA ASN A 169 -15.71 -8.66 14.51
C ASN A 169 -15.65 -7.83 15.80
N SER A 170 -16.52 -8.15 16.79
CA SER A 170 -16.66 -7.37 18.02
C SER A 170 -15.38 -7.30 18.84
N THR A 171 -14.62 -8.41 18.93
CA THR A 171 -13.36 -8.46 19.68
C THR A 171 -12.30 -7.54 19.07
N ILE A 172 -12.20 -7.51 17.73
CA ILE A 172 -11.30 -6.58 17.03
C ILE A 172 -11.75 -5.14 17.24
N ARG A 173 -13.07 -4.88 17.10
CA ARG A 173 -13.63 -3.55 17.33
C ARG A 173 -13.32 -3.03 18.74
N GLU A 174 -13.53 -3.83 19.77
CA GLU A 174 -13.23 -3.49 21.17
C GLU A 174 -11.74 -3.19 21.37
N LYS A 175 -10.86 -3.96 20.72
CA LYS A 175 -9.41 -3.75 20.79
C LYS A 175 -9.02 -2.40 20.16
N VAL A 176 -9.43 -2.15 18.91
CA VAL A 176 -8.98 -0.96 18.17
C VAL A 176 -9.62 0.35 18.65
N ILE A 177 -10.78 0.32 19.32
CA ILE A 177 -11.37 1.51 19.96
C ILE A 177 -10.45 2.08 21.05
N LEU A 178 -9.65 1.25 21.70
CA LEU A 178 -8.74 1.70 22.76
C LEU A 178 -7.59 2.54 22.21
N SER A 179 -7.07 2.19 21.03
CA SER A 179 -6.01 2.94 20.35
C SER A 179 -6.54 4.06 19.44
N CYS A 180 -7.77 3.92 18.94
CA CYS A 180 -8.43 4.87 18.05
C CYS A 180 -9.69 5.50 18.72
N PRO A 181 -9.56 6.31 19.79
CA PRO A 181 -10.70 6.79 20.57
C PRO A 181 -11.49 7.88 19.84
N PHE A 182 -12.82 7.78 19.85
CA PHE A 182 -13.72 8.83 19.38
C PHE A 182 -14.01 9.85 20.50
N PRO A 183 -14.22 11.15 20.20
CA PRO A 183 -14.20 11.80 18.87
C PRO A 183 -12.82 12.30 18.44
N LYS A 184 -11.79 12.06 19.20
CA LYS A 184 -10.44 12.57 18.94
C LYS A 184 -9.56 11.48 18.31
N ILE A 185 -9.79 11.20 17.01
CA ILE A 185 -8.91 10.31 16.26
C ILE A 185 -7.59 11.03 15.99
N ASP A 186 -6.51 10.50 16.53
CA ASP A 186 -5.16 10.92 16.14
C ASP A 186 -4.84 10.30 14.78
N ARG A 187 -4.57 11.16 13.79
CA ARG A 187 -4.25 10.74 12.42
C ARG A 187 -2.91 10.01 12.30
N ASN A 188 -2.05 10.11 13.32
CA ASN A 188 -0.76 9.43 13.36
C ASN A 188 -0.85 8.02 13.97
N VAL A 189 -1.97 7.68 14.60
CA VAL A 189 -2.17 6.33 15.15
C VAL A 189 -2.62 5.39 14.05
N ALA A 190 -1.96 4.23 13.98
CA ALA A 190 -2.25 3.19 13.02
C ALA A 190 -2.34 1.82 13.71
N GLU A 191 -3.13 0.93 13.12
CA GLU A 191 -3.30 -0.46 13.54
C GLU A 191 -2.81 -1.40 12.46
N ALA A 192 -2.32 -2.57 12.85
CA ALA A 192 -1.91 -3.60 11.90
C ALA A 192 -3.10 -4.03 11.02
N LEU A 193 -2.88 -4.17 9.72
CA LEU A 193 -3.89 -4.68 8.78
C LEU A 193 -4.24 -6.14 9.09
N ASP A 194 -3.25 -7.00 9.31
CA ASP A 194 -3.46 -8.33 9.90
C ASP A 194 -3.08 -8.31 11.38
N GLN A 195 -4.08 -8.41 12.23
CA GLN A 195 -3.93 -8.41 13.70
C GLN A 195 -3.34 -9.72 14.25
N THR A 196 -3.02 -10.71 13.41
CA THR A 196 -2.58 -12.06 13.83
C THR A 196 -1.13 -12.36 13.54
N SER A 197 -0.55 -11.78 12.47
CA SER A 197 0.85 -11.98 12.06
C SER A 197 1.42 -10.77 11.34
N GLU A 198 1.34 -9.60 11.95
CA GLU A 198 1.63 -8.27 11.39
C GLU A 198 3.03 -8.10 10.75
N PHE A 199 3.98 -9.00 11.04
CA PHE A 199 5.36 -8.96 10.55
C PHE A 199 5.76 -10.21 9.75
N VAL A 200 4.79 -11.03 9.30
CA VAL A 200 5.03 -12.22 8.50
C VAL A 200 4.18 -12.18 7.24
N PHE A 201 4.81 -12.31 6.08
CA PHE A 201 4.09 -12.36 4.81
C PHE A 201 3.49 -13.77 4.63
N ASP A 202 2.28 -13.98 5.13
CA ASP A 202 1.59 -15.28 5.12
C ASP A 202 0.12 -15.17 4.67
N ASN A 203 -0.63 -16.26 4.73
CA ASN A 203 -2.04 -16.29 4.30
C ASN A 203 -3.04 -16.09 5.47
N LYS A 204 -2.57 -15.65 6.63
CA LYS A 204 -3.47 -15.43 7.79
C LYS A 204 -4.41 -14.25 7.56
N PHE A 205 -3.99 -13.24 6.78
CA PHE A 205 -4.87 -12.17 6.35
C PHE A 205 -6.21 -12.70 5.80
N TYR A 206 -6.18 -13.60 4.82
CA TYR A 206 -7.42 -14.17 4.26
C TYR A 206 -8.22 -15.00 5.27
N LYS A 207 -7.54 -15.69 6.20
CA LYS A 207 -8.22 -16.41 7.30
C LYS A 207 -8.89 -15.42 8.26
N SER A 208 -8.24 -14.28 8.52
CA SER A 208 -8.76 -13.17 9.32
C SER A 208 -9.97 -12.52 8.67
N LEU A 209 -9.97 -12.30 7.35
CA LEU A 209 -11.12 -11.79 6.61
C LEU A 209 -12.36 -12.68 6.80
N ARG A 210 -12.21 -14.00 6.65
CA ARG A 210 -13.31 -14.96 6.87
C ARG A 210 -13.89 -14.92 8.29
N GLN A 211 -13.12 -14.40 9.25
CA GLN A 211 -13.55 -14.17 10.64
C GLN A 211 -14.05 -12.74 10.88
N ARG A 212 -14.24 -11.94 9.80
CA ARG A 212 -14.65 -10.54 9.85
C ARG A 212 -13.69 -9.63 10.62
N LYS A 213 -12.39 -9.92 10.56
CA LYS A 213 -11.33 -9.19 11.28
C LYS A 213 -10.62 -8.14 10.41
N GLY A 214 -10.91 -8.04 9.12
CA GLY A 214 -10.39 -6.99 8.26
C GLY A 214 -10.88 -5.61 8.72
N LEU A 215 -9.95 -4.67 8.90
CA LEU A 215 -10.27 -3.32 9.38
C LEU A 215 -10.90 -2.46 8.28
N LEU A 216 -10.34 -2.49 7.07
CA LEU A 216 -10.87 -1.72 5.96
C LEU A 216 -12.18 -2.32 5.43
N LEU A 217 -13.06 -1.46 4.92
CA LEU A 217 -14.27 -1.95 4.25
C LEU A 217 -13.91 -2.75 3.00
N THR A 218 -12.92 -2.29 2.24
CA THR A 218 -12.39 -2.99 1.06
C THR A 218 -11.94 -4.40 1.39
N ASP A 219 -11.27 -4.63 2.51
CA ASP A 219 -10.89 -5.97 2.96
C ASP A 219 -12.10 -6.84 3.28
N HIS A 220 -13.10 -6.26 3.94
CA HIS A 220 -14.33 -6.98 4.27
C HIS A 220 -15.09 -7.45 3.02
N VAL A 221 -15.24 -6.56 2.03
CA VAL A 221 -16.02 -6.89 0.82
C VAL A 221 -15.34 -7.90 -0.11
N LEU A 222 -14.04 -8.12 0.01
CA LEU A 222 -13.35 -9.22 -0.69
C LEU A 222 -13.86 -10.61 -0.26
N ALA A 223 -14.34 -10.74 0.96
CA ALA A 223 -14.81 -12.01 1.49
C ALA A 223 -16.35 -12.12 1.55
N PHE A 224 -17.06 -11.01 1.54
CA PHE A 224 -18.51 -10.95 1.82
C PHE A 224 -19.29 -9.98 0.91
N GLY A 225 -18.65 -9.44 -0.13
CA GLY A 225 -19.26 -8.53 -1.10
C GLY A 225 -19.97 -9.22 -2.24
#